data_cd9ee320828a9874bc47e07aac5660a3
#
_entry.id   cd9ee320828a9874bc47e07aac5660a3
#
_cell.length_a   1.000
_cell.length_b   1.000
_cell.length_c   1.000
_cell.angle_alpha   90.00
_cell.angle_beta   90.00
_cell.angle_gamma   90.00
#
_symmetry.space_group_name_H-M   'P 1'
#
loop_
_entity.id
_entity.type
_entity.pdbx_description
1 polymer ?
#
loop_
_entity_poly.entity_id
_entity_poly.type
_entity_poly.pdbx_seq_one_letter_code
_entity_poly.pdbx_strand_id
1 'polypeptide(L)'
;MKIIGINGSPRKKSNTRFLLEKALGECGKSGAKTKIYDAMKVLDDQEVPFCEHCSSPCNSSCYEGKKLEKMFEELKQSDAIILASPVYFGTVSAQLKAIWDMSRAVRTEHALVGKIGAAISVGASTYGGQETTIRALHDMLLVQGMTIVGNGLKGIDVGHHGVAAREEVFEYEPAIEDAKNIGKRVLDSVCHS
;
A
#
# COMPACT_ATOMS: atom_id res chain seq x y z
N MET A 1 -9.74 -15.07 -1.97
CA MET A 1 -9.10 -13.93 -1.31
C MET A 1 -8.16 -13.25 -2.29
N LYS A 2 -8.23 -11.94 -2.43
CA LYS A 2 -7.40 -11.13 -3.34
C LYS A 2 -6.74 -10.00 -2.55
N ILE A 3 -5.41 -9.94 -2.56
CA ILE A 3 -4.63 -8.94 -1.81
C ILE A 3 -3.77 -8.16 -2.78
N ILE A 4 -3.87 -6.84 -2.75
CA ILE A 4 -3.15 -5.95 -3.65
C ILE A 4 -2.11 -5.15 -2.88
N GLY A 5 -0.89 -5.11 -3.41
CA GLY A 5 0.16 -4.21 -2.95
C GLY A 5 0.33 -3.02 -3.88
N ILE A 6 0.53 -1.83 -3.35
CA ILE A 6 0.89 -0.65 -4.13
C ILE A 6 2.29 -0.20 -3.70
N ASN A 7 3.23 -0.27 -4.64
CA ASN A 7 4.61 0.19 -4.45
C ASN A 7 4.76 1.64 -4.88
N GLY A 8 4.99 2.53 -3.93
CA GLY A 8 5.25 3.95 -4.18
C GLY A 8 6.68 4.31 -4.56
N SER A 9 7.61 3.34 -4.58
CA SER A 9 9.00 3.64 -4.92
C SER A 9 9.22 3.83 -6.42
N PRO A 10 9.89 4.90 -6.85
CA PRO A 10 10.24 5.11 -8.25
C PRO A 10 11.50 4.33 -8.69
N ARG A 11 12.24 3.74 -7.76
CA ARG A 11 13.51 3.05 -8.05
C ARG A 11 13.26 1.68 -8.71
N LYS A 12 14.04 1.34 -9.74
CA LYS A 12 14.01 0.01 -10.38
C LYS A 12 14.40 -1.10 -9.40
N LYS A 13 15.52 -0.93 -8.66
CA LYS A 13 15.91 -1.77 -7.52
C LYS A 13 15.39 -1.10 -6.24
N SER A 14 14.25 -1.55 -5.76
CA SER A 14 13.50 -0.89 -4.69
C SER A 14 13.45 -1.76 -3.43
N ASN A 15 14.01 -1.24 -2.34
CA ASN A 15 13.88 -1.82 -1.00
C ASN A 15 12.42 -1.94 -0.57
N THR A 16 11.63 -0.90 -0.85
CA THR A 16 10.18 -0.86 -0.55
C THR A 16 9.43 -1.98 -1.28
N ARG A 17 9.68 -2.13 -2.59
CA ARG A 17 9.07 -3.20 -3.38
C ARG A 17 9.47 -4.58 -2.88
N PHE A 18 10.73 -4.77 -2.53
CA PHE A 18 11.24 -6.04 -2.02
C PHE A 18 10.49 -6.48 -0.75
N LEU A 19 10.32 -5.59 0.23
CA LEU A 19 9.57 -5.93 1.44
C LEU A 19 8.08 -6.18 1.14
N LEU A 20 7.48 -5.42 0.23
CA LEU A 20 6.12 -5.67 -0.23
C LEU A 20 5.97 -7.05 -0.89
N GLU A 21 6.96 -7.47 -1.68
CA GLU A 21 7.00 -8.82 -2.26
C GLU A 21 7.10 -9.92 -1.20
N LYS A 22 7.85 -9.69 -0.10
CA LYS A 22 7.91 -10.62 1.03
C LYS A 22 6.56 -10.75 1.73
N ALA A 23 5.89 -9.63 2.01
CA ALA A 23 4.56 -9.63 2.60
C ALA A 23 3.54 -10.38 1.74
N LEU A 24 3.46 -10.04 0.46
CA LEU A 24 2.54 -10.68 -0.48
C LEU A 24 2.91 -12.15 -0.78
N GLY A 25 4.20 -12.49 -0.69
CA GLY A 25 4.66 -13.86 -0.82
C GLY A 25 4.09 -14.78 0.27
N GLU A 26 3.98 -14.30 1.51
CA GLU A 26 3.33 -15.05 2.59
C GLU A 26 1.83 -15.20 2.32
N CYS A 27 1.18 -14.15 1.83
CA CYS A 27 -0.22 -14.24 1.42
C CYS A 27 -0.43 -15.30 0.32
N GLY A 28 0.44 -15.32 -0.68
CA GLY A 28 0.38 -16.29 -1.78
C GLY A 28 0.58 -17.74 -1.34
N LYS A 29 1.47 -18.00 -0.38
CA LYS A 29 1.69 -19.35 0.19
C LYS A 29 0.41 -19.93 0.82
N SER A 30 -0.46 -19.06 1.34
CA SER A 30 -1.75 -19.43 1.92
C SER A 30 -2.91 -19.44 0.91
N GLY A 31 -2.61 -19.37 -0.40
CA GLY A 31 -3.58 -19.47 -1.48
C GLY A 31 -4.28 -18.16 -1.87
N ALA A 32 -3.88 -17.01 -1.32
CA ALA A 32 -4.41 -15.73 -1.76
C ALA A 32 -3.88 -15.35 -3.15
N LYS A 33 -4.74 -14.79 -4.01
CA LYS A 33 -4.32 -14.14 -5.25
C LYS A 33 -3.68 -12.80 -4.91
N THR A 34 -2.42 -12.62 -5.28
CA THR A 34 -1.67 -11.39 -4.98
C THR A 34 -1.26 -10.66 -6.26
N LYS A 35 -1.21 -9.33 -6.18
CA LYS A 35 -0.73 -8.48 -7.29
C LYS A 35 -0.06 -7.23 -6.74
N ILE A 36 0.99 -6.77 -7.41
CA ILE A 36 1.66 -5.50 -7.11
C ILE A 36 1.43 -4.51 -8.25
N TYR A 37 1.06 -3.29 -7.88
CA TYR A 37 1.07 -2.13 -8.74
C TYR A 37 2.24 -1.21 -8.38
N ASP A 38 3.07 -0.87 -9.34
CA ASP A 38 4.10 0.16 -9.21
C ASP A 38 3.51 1.52 -9.57
N ALA A 39 3.52 2.46 -8.64
CA ALA A 39 2.93 3.78 -8.82
C ALA A 39 3.43 4.50 -10.09
N MET A 40 4.73 4.44 -10.36
CA MET A 40 5.32 5.01 -11.58
C MET A 40 4.72 4.42 -12.85
N LYS A 41 4.49 3.09 -12.87
CA LYS A 41 3.95 2.41 -14.06
C LYS A 41 2.46 2.63 -14.26
N VAL A 42 1.75 2.88 -13.16
CA VAL A 42 0.30 3.16 -13.20
C VAL A 42 0.04 4.57 -13.71
N LEU A 43 0.97 5.50 -13.42
CA LEU A 43 0.85 6.91 -13.83
C LEU A 43 1.49 7.23 -15.19
N ASP A 44 2.18 6.29 -15.83
CA ASP A 44 2.99 6.57 -17.03
C ASP A 44 2.17 6.90 -18.29
N ASP A 45 0.87 6.58 -18.30
CA ASP A 45 -0.06 6.92 -19.37
C ASP A 45 -1.04 8.07 -19.01
N GLN A 46 -0.82 8.72 -17.86
CA GLN A 46 -1.59 9.90 -17.46
C GLN A 46 -1.03 11.16 -18.12
N GLU A 47 -1.90 11.98 -18.71
CA GLU A 47 -1.53 13.32 -19.21
C GLU A 47 -1.13 14.23 -18.05
N VAL A 48 -1.94 14.22 -16.98
CA VAL A 48 -1.68 14.91 -15.72
C VAL A 48 -1.62 13.84 -14.62
N PRO A 49 -0.45 13.60 -14.01
CA PRO A 49 -0.28 12.49 -13.07
C PRO A 49 -0.73 12.83 -11.64
N PHE A 50 -1.67 13.74 -11.46
CA PHE A 50 -2.26 14.13 -10.17
C PHE A 50 -3.69 14.64 -10.35
N CYS A 51 -4.46 14.70 -9.24
CA CYS A 51 -5.83 15.14 -9.27
C CYS A 51 -5.94 16.68 -9.37
N GLU A 52 -6.58 17.18 -10.43
CA GLU A 52 -6.88 18.60 -10.63
C GLU A 52 -8.28 19.02 -10.13
N HIS A 53 -9.01 18.09 -9.49
CA HIS A 53 -10.40 18.32 -9.05
C HIS A 53 -11.33 18.79 -10.17
N CYS A 54 -11.20 18.19 -11.36
CA CYS A 54 -11.89 18.63 -12.59
C CYS A 54 -13.43 18.49 -12.53
N SER A 55 -13.98 17.67 -11.62
CA SER A 55 -15.43 17.50 -11.45
C SER A 55 -15.82 17.21 -10.00
N SER A 56 -17.08 17.54 -9.63
CA SER A 56 -17.68 17.20 -8.34
C SER A 56 -19.18 16.89 -8.54
N PRO A 57 -19.63 15.63 -8.32
CA PRO A 57 -18.84 14.45 -7.96
C PRO A 57 -17.78 14.08 -9.00
N CYS A 58 -16.79 13.26 -8.60
CA CYS A 58 -15.75 12.80 -9.51
C CYS A 58 -16.34 11.83 -10.53
N ASN A 59 -16.15 12.13 -11.82
CA ASN A 59 -16.63 11.30 -12.93
C ASN A 59 -15.54 10.37 -13.52
N SER A 60 -14.36 10.32 -12.93
CA SER A 60 -13.22 9.49 -13.34
C SER A 60 -12.65 9.71 -14.75
N SER A 61 -13.15 10.66 -15.52
CA SER A 61 -12.78 10.88 -16.93
C SER A 61 -11.29 11.07 -17.19
N CYS A 62 -10.52 11.57 -16.19
CA CYS A 62 -9.08 11.79 -16.34
C CYS A 62 -8.26 10.48 -16.44
N TYR A 63 -8.81 9.35 -16.03
CA TYR A 63 -8.14 8.03 -16.10
C TYR A 63 -8.95 6.95 -16.84
N GLU A 64 -10.05 7.30 -17.48
CA GLU A 64 -10.86 6.37 -18.27
C GLU A 64 -10.03 5.70 -19.37
N GLY A 65 -10.12 4.38 -19.49
CA GLY A 65 -9.35 3.57 -20.44
C GLY A 65 -7.86 3.38 -20.10
N LYS A 66 -7.37 3.97 -19.00
CA LYS A 66 -5.94 3.97 -18.63
C LYS A 66 -5.59 2.92 -17.56
N LYS A 67 -4.29 2.77 -17.29
CA LYS A 67 -3.78 1.82 -16.28
C LYS A 67 -4.32 2.09 -14.88
N LEU A 68 -4.55 3.35 -14.55
CA LEU A 68 -5.08 3.77 -13.25
C LEU A 68 -6.51 3.28 -13.04
N GLU A 69 -7.38 3.35 -14.05
CA GLU A 69 -8.73 2.79 -13.99
C GLU A 69 -8.68 1.30 -13.69
N LYS A 70 -7.89 0.55 -14.46
CA LYS A 70 -7.72 -0.89 -14.25
C LYS A 70 -7.25 -1.22 -12.83
N MET A 71 -6.34 -0.43 -12.28
CA MET A 71 -5.89 -0.61 -10.91
C MET A 71 -7.04 -0.36 -9.92
N PHE A 72 -7.79 0.71 -10.07
CA PHE A 72 -8.91 1.03 -9.17
C PHE A 72 -10.00 -0.04 -9.21
N GLU A 73 -10.36 -0.57 -10.38
CA GLU A 73 -11.31 -1.68 -10.50
C GLU A 73 -10.81 -2.93 -9.76
N GLU A 74 -9.51 -3.21 -9.82
CA GLU A 74 -8.95 -4.32 -9.06
C GLU A 74 -8.90 -4.06 -7.54
N LEU A 75 -8.67 -2.81 -7.11
CA LEU A 75 -8.77 -2.43 -5.69
C LEU A 75 -10.20 -2.60 -5.14
N LYS A 76 -11.21 -2.21 -5.92
CA LYS A 76 -12.62 -2.43 -5.57
C LYS A 76 -12.95 -3.91 -5.33
N GLN A 77 -12.28 -4.82 -6.06
CA GLN A 77 -12.47 -6.27 -5.98
C GLN A 77 -11.54 -6.96 -4.97
N SER A 78 -10.63 -6.24 -4.32
CA SER A 78 -9.71 -6.83 -3.36
C SER A 78 -10.33 -6.97 -1.97
N ASP A 79 -9.79 -7.86 -1.15
CA ASP A 79 -10.14 -8.03 0.25
C ASP A 79 -9.21 -7.21 1.15
N ALA A 80 -7.97 -6.98 0.70
CA ALA A 80 -6.99 -6.19 1.44
C ALA A 80 -6.04 -5.41 0.51
N ILE A 81 -5.48 -4.31 1.04
CA ILE A 81 -4.50 -3.46 0.36
C ILE A 81 -3.31 -3.22 1.28
N ILE A 82 -2.10 -3.46 0.77
CA ILE A 82 -0.85 -3.11 1.45
C ILE A 82 -0.22 -1.93 0.71
N LEU A 83 -0.15 -0.76 1.37
CA LEU A 83 0.56 0.40 0.84
C LEU A 83 2.02 0.37 1.26
N ALA A 84 2.93 0.52 0.32
CA ALA A 84 4.36 0.55 0.58
C ALA A 84 5.00 1.82 -0.02
N SER A 85 5.66 2.62 0.82
CA SER A 85 6.30 3.87 0.39
C SER A 85 7.73 3.98 0.89
N PRO A 86 8.67 4.47 0.06
CA PRO A 86 9.89 5.05 0.61
C PRO A 86 9.55 6.32 1.39
N VAL A 87 10.43 6.68 2.32
CA VAL A 87 10.33 7.98 3.01
C VAL A 87 10.89 9.07 2.08
N TYR A 88 10.08 10.05 1.76
CA TYR A 88 10.49 11.27 1.07
C TYR A 88 10.11 12.48 1.92
N PHE A 89 11.13 13.16 2.49
CA PHE A 89 10.94 14.33 3.36
C PHE A 89 9.91 14.08 4.49
N GLY A 90 10.02 12.93 5.16
CA GLY A 90 9.22 12.57 6.31
C GLY A 90 7.80 12.04 6.01
N THR A 91 7.47 11.79 4.74
CA THR A 91 6.15 11.32 4.31
C THR A 91 6.22 10.38 3.10
N VAL A 92 5.08 10.04 2.53
CA VAL A 92 4.94 9.17 1.35
C VAL A 92 5.52 9.80 0.09
N SER A 93 5.87 8.97 -0.89
CA SER A 93 6.30 9.45 -2.20
C SER A 93 5.18 10.18 -2.94
N ALA A 94 5.54 11.19 -3.73
CA ALA A 94 4.59 11.95 -4.54
C ALA A 94 3.77 11.06 -5.48
N GLN A 95 4.37 10.03 -6.06
CA GLN A 95 3.71 9.10 -6.98
C GLN A 95 2.59 8.30 -6.29
N LEU A 96 2.84 7.82 -5.06
CA LEU A 96 1.83 7.11 -4.30
C LEU A 96 0.69 8.04 -3.89
N LYS A 97 1.04 9.25 -3.45
CA LYS A 97 0.04 10.26 -3.07
C LYS A 97 -0.81 10.69 -4.26
N ALA A 98 -0.21 10.88 -5.43
CA ALA A 98 -0.92 11.22 -6.66
C ALA A 98 -1.99 10.20 -7.02
N ILE A 99 -1.64 8.89 -7.01
CA ILE A 99 -2.61 7.82 -7.20
C ILE A 99 -3.75 7.92 -6.19
N TRP A 100 -3.42 8.12 -4.91
CA TRP A 100 -4.42 8.14 -3.85
C TRP A 100 -5.35 9.35 -3.96
N ASP A 101 -4.84 10.51 -4.37
CA ASP A 101 -5.65 11.69 -4.62
C ASP A 101 -6.60 11.50 -5.81
N MET A 102 -6.22 10.71 -6.81
CA MET A 102 -7.06 10.37 -7.95
C MET A 102 -8.13 9.31 -7.62
N SER A 103 -8.10 8.67 -6.45
CA SER A 103 -9.09 7.66 -6.02
C SER A 103 -10.45 8.24 -5.56
N ARG A 104 -10.77 9.48 -5.88
CA ARG A 104 -12.00 10.16 -5.44
C ARG A 104 -13.28 9.41 -5.83
N ALA A 105 -13.36 8.86 -7.03
CA ALA A 105 -14.52 8.07 -7.45
C ALA A 105 -14.67 6.79 -6.61
N VAL A 106 -13.57 6.08 -6.36
CA VAL A 106 -13.53 4.88 -5.50
C VAL A 106 -14.07 5.18 -4.09
N ARG A 107 -13.70 6.37 -3.55
CA ARG A 107 -14.20 6.84 -2.25
C ARG A 107 -15.69 7.16 -2.28
N THR A 108 -16.16 7.82 -3.34
CA THR A 108 -17.59 8.15 -3.51
C THR A 108 -18.47 6.90 -3.57
N GLU A 109 -17.95 5.83 -4.16
CA GLU A 109 -18.61 4.52 -4.22
C GLU A 109 -18.53 3.73 -2.92
N HIS A 110 -17.81 4.23 -1.89
CA HIS A 110 -17.53 3.52 -0.63
C HIS A 110 -16.87 2.15 -0.83
N ALA A 111 -16.15 1.98 -1.95
CA ALA A 111 -15.73 0.66 -2.43
C ALA A 111 -14.64 0.00 -1.57
N LEU A 112 -13.93 0.74 -0.73
CA LEU A 112 -12.89 0.23 0.15
C LEU A 112 -13.31 0.14 1.62
N VAL A 113 -14.54 0.52 1.96
CA VAL A 113 -15.04 0.48 3.35
C VAL A 113 -14.98 -0.94 3.89
N GLY A 114 -14.40 -1.10 5.08
CA GLY A 114 -14.26 -2.38 5.79
C GLY A 114 -13.14 -3.29 5.28
N LYS A 115 -12.50 -3.00 4.12
CA LYS A 115 -11.36 -3.80 3.66
C LYS A 115 -10.15 -3.61 4.57
N ILE A 116 -9.28 -4.64 4.63
CA ILE A 116 -8.08 -4.60 5.46
C ILE A 116 -6.99 -3.77 4.79
N GLY A 117 -6.38 -2.88 5.57
CA GLY A 117 -5.26 -2.03 5.15
C GLY A 117 -4.01 -2.23 5.98
N ALA A 118 -2.83 -2.23 5.35
CA ALA A 118 -1.55 -2.31 6.04
C ALA A 118 -0.49 -1.42 5.39
N ALA A 119 0.57 -1.09 6.14
CA ALA A 119 1.58 -0.12 5.72
C ALA A 119 3.01 -0.65 5.86
N ILE A 120 3.84 -0.34 4.85
CA ILE A 120 5.28 -0.61 4.82
C ILE A 120 6.01 0.70 4.46
N SER A 121 7.04 1.06 5.23
CA SER A 121 7.88 2.23 4.94
C SER A 121 9.36 1.91 5.02
N VAL A 122 10.15 2.43 4.07
CA VAL A 122 11.60 2.29 4.05
C VAL A 122 12.26 3.66 3.95
N GLY A 123 13.11 3.99 4.92
CA GLY A 123 13.91 5.22 4.95
C GLY A 123 15.39 4.96 4.70
N ALA A 124 16.16 6.02 4.44
CA ALA A 124 17.60 5.93 4.23
C ALA A 124 18.40 5.73 5.52
N SER A 125 17.85 6.12 6.66
CA SER A 125 18.50 6.04 7.98
C SER A 125 17.57 5.45 9.03
N THR A 126 18.12 5.03 10.18
CA THR A 126 17.37 4.39 11.28
C THR A 126 16.24 5.26 11.81
N TYR A 127 16.44 6.56 11.95
CA TYR A 127 15.41 7.51 12.39
C TYR A 127 15.02 8.45 11.25
N GLY A 128 14.79 7.86 10.06
CA GLY A 128 14.62 8.60 8.81
C GLY A 128 13.18 9.01 8.49
N GLY A 129 12.23 8.92 9.43
CA GLY A 129 10.82 9.27 9.20
C GLY A 129 9.95 8.09 8.73
N GLN A 130 10.36 6.85 8.97
CA GLN A 130 9.57 5.66 8.60
C GLN A 130 8.22 5.65 9.31
N GLU A 131 8.20 5.91 10.63
CA GLU A 131 6.96 5.90 11.42
C GLU A 131 6.00 7.03 11.03
N THR A 132 6.52 8.23 10.74
CA THR A 132 5.69 9.33 10.24
C THR A 132 5.09 9.00 8.87
N THR A 133 5.85 8.33 8.01
CA THR A 133 5.36 7.84 6.72
C THR A 133 4.29 6.76 6.89
N ILE A 134 4.46 5.81 7.84
CA ILE A 134 3.44 4.80 8.17
C ILE A 134 2.15 5.47 8.63
N ARG A 135 2.23 6.49 9.50
CA ARG A 135 1.04 7.26 9.91
C ARG A 135 0.33 7.91 8.73
N ALA A 136 1.08 8.53 7.82
CA ALA A 136 0.50 9.10 6.61
C ALA A 136 -0.17 8.03 5.72
N LEU A 137 0.41 6.83 5.62
CA LEU A 137 -0.20 5.70 4.92
C LEU A 137 -1.50 5.24 5.63
N HIS A 138 -1.51 5.21 6.96
CA HIS A 138 -2.72 4.90 7.74
C HIS A 138 -3.82 5.93 7.51
N ASP A 139 -3.50 7.23 7.54
CA ASP A 139 -4.47 8.29 7.27
C ASP A 139 -5.06 8.15 5.85
N MET A 140 -4.24 7.80 4.87
CA MET A 140 -4.69 7.52 3.50
C MET A 140 -5.67 6.34 3.46
N LEU A 141 -5.41 5.26 4.19
CA LEU A 141 -6.29 4.08 4.26
C LEU A 141 -7.57 4.37 5.04
N LEU A 142 -7.46 5.02 6.20
CA LEU A 142 -8.60 5.37 7.06
C LEU A 142 -9.59 6.30 6.38
N VAL A 143 -9.13 7.28 5.60
CA VAL A 143 -10.01 8.19 4.88
C VAL A 143 -10.82 7.50 3.77
N GLN A 144 -10.43 6.29 3.37
CA GLN A 144 -11.18 5.40 2.48
C GLN A 144 -12.11 4.42 3.25
N GLY A 145 -12.15 4.52 4.59
CA GLY A 145 -13.00 3.65 5.43
C GLY A 145 -12.43 2.25 5.67
N MET A 146 -11.13 2.05 5.44
CA MET A 146 -10.50 0.74 5.64
C MET A 146 -10.19 0.45 7.11
N THR A 147 -10.12 -0.83 7.46
CA THR A 147 -9.65 -1.31 8.77
C THR A 147 -8.15 -1.53 8.74
N ILE A 148 -7.40 -0.89 9.62
CA ILE A 148 -5.94 -0.95 9.63
C ILE A 148 -5.45 -2.08 10.54
N VAL A 149 -4.38 -2.77 10.09
CA VAL A 149 -3.63 -3.74 10.89
C VAL A 149 -2.14 -3.40 10.89
N GLY A 150 -1.51 -3.61 12.06
CA GLY A 150 -0.06 -3.57 12.22
C GLY A 150 0.58 -4.93 11.89
N ASN A 151 1.87 -5.11 12.24
CA ASN A 151 2.61 -6.35 11.98
C ASN A 151 2.62 -7.34 13.16
N GLY A 152 1.82 -7.07 14.22
CA GLY A 152 1.72 -7.97 15.38
C GLY A 152 1.01 -9.28 15.06
N LEU A 153 1.52 -10.38 15.64
CA LEU A 153 0.94 -11.72 15.50
C LEU A 153 0.74 -12.36 16.87
N LYS A 154 -0.46 -12.91 17.11
CA LYS A 154 -0.81 -13.58 18.36
C LYS A 154 0.18 -14.71 18.66
N GLY A 155 0.76 -14.69 19.86
CA GLY A 155 1.71 -15.71 20.32
C GLY A 155 3.16 -15.53 19.81
N ILE A 156 3.43 -14.48 19.04
CA ILE A 156 4.78 -14.16 18.51
C ILE A 156 5.22 -12.80 19.08
N ASP A 157 4.57 -11.72 18.69
CA ASP A 157 4.89 -10.36 19.14
C ASP A 157 3.64 -9.48 18.99
N VAL A 158 3.53 -8.46 19.83
CA VAL A 158 2.48 -7.43 19.72
C VAL A 158 2.67 -6.53 18.49
N GLY A 159 3.88 -6.45 17.98
CA GLY A 159 4.24 -5.69 16.78
C GLY A 159 4.19 -4.17 16.94
N HIS A 160 4.22 -3.52 15.80
CA HIS A 160 4.19 -2.07 15.62
C HIS A 160 3.09 -1.65 14.65
N HIS A 161 2.99 -0.36 14.34
CA HIS A 161 2.02 0.19 13.39
C HIS A 161 2.10 -0.42 11.99
N GLY A 162 3.25 -0.95 11.60
CA GLY A 162 3.53 -1.53 10.30
C GLY A 162 5.00 -1.86 10.16
N VAL A 163 5.48 -2.09 8.96
CA VAL A 163 6.90 -2.38 8.72
C VAL A 163 7.69 -1.10 8.52
N ALA A 164 8.55 -0.77 9.48
CA ALA A 164 9.47 0.37 9.44
C ALA A 164 10.90 -0.12 9.22
N ALA A 165 11.48 0.05 8.04
CA ALA A 165 12.82 -0.41 7.71
C ALA A 165 13.72 0.72 7.21
N ARG A 166 15.05 0.55 7.36
CA ARG A 166 16.05 1.38 6.70
C ARG A 166 16.54 0.71 5.41
N GLU A 167 17.33 1.40 4.58
CA GLU A 167 18.01 0.82 3.42
C GLU A 167 18.80 -0.45 3.80
N GLU A 168 19.21 -1.25 2.80
CA GLU A 168 19.91 -2.55 2.97
C GLU A 168 18.99 -3.72 3.40
N VAL A 169 17.70 -3.64 3.06
CA VAL A 169 16.71 -4.66 3.47
C VAL A 169 16.93 -6.05 2.83
N PHE A 170 17.73 -6.17 1.76
CA PHE A 170 17.86 -7.43 1.01
C PHE A 170 18.49 -8.56 1.83
N GLU A 171 19.32 -8.23 2.80
CA GLU A 171 20.03 -9.17 3.70
C GLU A 171 19.70 -8.93 5.17
N TYR A 172 18.76 -8.02 5.48
CA TYR A 172 18.38 -7.68 6.85
C TYR A 172 17.16 -8.49 7.28
N GLU A 173 17.42 -9.67 7.85
CA GLU A 173 16.39 -10.63 8.27
C GLU A 173 15.29 -10.04 9.15
N PRO A 174 15.54 -9.14 10.13
CA PRO A 174 14.45 -8.57 10.92
C PRO A 174 13.40 -7.84 10.08
N ALA A 175 13.81 -7.03 9.11
CA ALA A 175 12.86 -6.32 8.25
C ALA A 175 12.12 -7.29 7.29
N ILE A 176 12.79 -8.35 6.86
CA ILE A 176 12.18 -9.40 6.04
C ILE A 176 11.12 -10.16 6.84
N GLU A 177 11.41 -10.50 8.11
CA GLU A 177 10.46 -11.20 8.96
C GLU A 177 9.26 -10.30 9.33
N ASP A 178 9.50 -9.02 9.64
CA ASP A 178 8.42 -8.05 9.84
C ASP A 178 7.50 -7.94 8.62
N ALA A 179 8.09 -7.94 7.41
CA ALA A 179 7.31 -7.92 6.17
C ALA A 179 6.49 -9.22 5.98
N LYS A 180 7.05 -10.38 6.33
CA LYS A 180 6.29 -11.64 6.33
C LYS A 180 5.16 -11.60 7.37
N ASN A 181 5.43 -11.09 8.56
CA ASN A 181 4.47 -11.01 9.66
C ASN A 181 3.28 -10.11 9.32
N ILE A 182 3.51 -8.96 8.67
CA ILE A 182 2.38 -8.13 8.22
C ILE A 182 1.54 -8.83 7.14
N GLY A 183 2.16 -9.63 6.27
CA GLY A 183 1.44 -10.47 5.30
C GLY A 183 0.54 -11.52 5.99
N LYS A 184 1.08 -12.23 6.98
CA LYS A 184 0.32 -13.19 7.81
C LYS A 184 -0.83 -12.49 8.55
N ARG A 185 -0.57 -11.31 9.13
CA ARG A 185 -1.57 -10.53 9.86
C ARG A 185 -2.72 -10.06 8.96
N VAL A 186 -2.41 -9.61 7.74
CA VAL A 186 -3.42 -9.23 6.76
C VAL A 186 -4.32 -10.41 6.41
N LEU A 187 -3.73 -11.59 6.14
CA LEU A 187 -4.48 -12.82 5.88
C LEU A 187 -5.43 -13.19 7.03
N ASP A 188 -4.88 -13.24 8.24
CA ASP A 188 -5.63 -13.57 9.45
C ASP A 188 -6.81 -12.62 9.64
N SER A 189 -6.60 -11.33 9.41
CA SER A 189 -7.65 -10.32 9.54
C SER A 189 -8.73 -10.44 8.48
N VAL A 190 -8.38 -10.77 7.23
CA VAL A 190 -9.37 -10.99 6.16
C VAL A 190 -10.20 -12.26 6.42
N CYS A 191 -9.62 -13.30 7.01
CA CYS A 191 -10.35 -14.53 7.36
C CYS A 191 -11.36 -14.36 8.50
N HIS A 192 -11.19 -13.30 9.32
CA HIS A 192 -12.02 -13.06 10.52
C HIS A 192 -12.89 -11.77 10.44
N SER A 193 -12.91 -11.11 9.26
CA SER A 193 -13.72 -9.91 8.98
C SER A 193 -15.11 -10.18 8.35
#